data_de1148420522daab86b1d4fcfaed72e6
#
_entry.id   de1148420522daab86b1d4fcfaed72e6
#
_cell.length_a   1.000
_cell.length_b   1.000
_cell.length_c   1.000
_cell.angle_alpha   90.00
_cell.angle_beta   90.00
_cell.angle_gamma   90.00
#
_symmetry.space_group_name_H-M   'P 1'
#
loop_
_entity.id
_entity.type
_entity.pdbx_description
1 polymer ?
#
loop_
_entity_poly.entity_id
_entity_poly.type
_entity_poly.pdbx_seq_one_letter_code
_entity_poly.pdbx_strand_id
1 'polypeptide(L)'
;LLLKNYRLSDDIAFRFSNHQWPEFPLTADKFSEWAHAANASGDLINLFMDYETFGEHQWESTGIFAFMEALPEVMLRTPGFAFITPSEAAARFEPVASLDVPHFMSWADAERDLTAWLGNDMQNDAIESVYRLEKAVKATGDPGVLRTWRRLQTSDHFYYMSTKWFSDGDVHSYFNPYGTPYDAYINYMNVLADFRLTLDAASPLDPGTKSAVLESA
;
A
#
# COMPACT_ATOMS: atom_id res chain seq x y z
N LEU A 1 -4.84 15.77 -3.71
CA LEU A 1 -5.31 14.40 -3.78
C LEU A 1 -5.78 14.10 -5.20
N LEU A 2 -5.33 13.00 -5.79
CA LEU A 2 -5.75 12.51 -7.10
C LEU A 2 -6.68 11.32 -6.89
N LEU A 3 -7.94 11.47 -7.28
CA LEU A 3 -8.94 10.41 -7.10
C LEU A 3 -8.91 9.43 -8.26
N LYS A 4 -8.98 8.14 -7.96
CA LYS A 4 -9.03 7.04 -8.92
C LYS A 4 -10.29 7.13 -9.80
N ASN A 5 -10.12 7.05 -11.12
CA ASN A 5 -11.22 6.64 -11.99
C ASN A 5 -11.40 5.13 -11.82
N TYR A 6 -12.33 4.73 -10.95
CA TYR A 6 -12.48 3.32 -10.58
C TYR A 6 -12.97 2.45 -11.74
N ARG A 7 -13.81 2.98 -12.62
CA ARG A 7 -14.35 2.22 -13.76
C ARG A 7 -13.24 1.79 -14.69
N LEU A 8 -12.49 2.75 -15.22
CA LEU A 8 -11.38 2.47 -16.15
C LEU A 8 -10.26 1.66 -15.49
N SER A 9 -9.97 1.90 -14.22
CA SER A 9 -8.97 1.12 -13.50
C SER A 9 -9.40 -0.34 -13.31
N ASP A 10 -10.65 -0.57 -12.95
CA ASP A 10 -11.21 -1.90 -12.74
C ASP A 10 -11.44 -2.68 -14.05
N ASP A 11 -11.63 -1.96 -15.17
CA ASP A 11 -11.69 -2.58 -16.49
C ASP A 11 -10.36 -3.27 -16.85
N ILE A 12 -9.24 -2.68 -16.45
CA ILE A 12 -7.92 -3.29 -16.59
C ILE A 12 -7.69 -4.34 -15.49
N ALA A 13 -7.90 -3.99 -14.22
CA ALA A 13 -7.48 -4.83 -13.10
C ALA A 13 -8.31 -6.10 -12.96
N PHE A 14 -9.63 -6.01 -13.12
CA PHE A 14 -10.55 -7.09 -12.80
C PHE A 14 -11.33 -7.66 -13.98
N ARG A 15 -11.61 -6.84 -14.99
CA ARG A 15 -12.46 -7.26 -16.10
C ARG A 15 -11.69 -7.71 -17.34
N PHE A 16 -10.40 -7.40 -17.45
CA PHE A 16 -9.58 -7.62 -18.63
C PHE A 16 -9.64 -9.06 -19.18
N SER A 17 -9.52 -10.05 -18.30
CA SER A 17 -9.56 -11.48 -18.67
C SER A 17 -10.94 -12.13 -18.51
N ASN A 18 -11.97 -11.37 -18.14
CA ASN A 18 -13.31 -11.91 -17.95
C ASN A 18 -14.04 -12.08 -19.30
N HIS A 19 -14.01 -13.27 -19.84
CA HIS A 19 -14.69 -13.63 -21.10
C HIS A 19 -16.22 -13.47 -21.08
N GLN A 20 -16.84 -13.37 -19.90
CA GLN A 20 -18.30 -13.14 -19.75
C GLN A 20 -18.64 -11.66 -19.68
N TRP A 21 -17.63 -10.80 -19.59
CA TRP A 21 -17.88 -9.36 -19.61
C TRP A 21 -18.35 -8.91 -21.00
N PRO A 22 -19.45 -8.16 -21.10
CA PRO A 22 -20.01 -7.77 -22.41
C PRO A 22 -19.04 -7.00 -23.30
N GLU A 23 -18.08 -6.30 -22.69
CA GLU A 23 -17.07 -5.52 -23.41
C GLU A 23 -15.76 -6.30 -23.69
N PHE A 24 -15.73 -7.61 -23.39
CA PHE A 24 -14.58 -8.45 -23.74
C PHE A 24 -14.47 -8.63 -25.27
N PRO A 25 -13.25 -8.61 -25.85
CA PRO A 25 -11.97 -8.29 -25.26
C PRO A 25 -11.75 -6.76 -25.11
N LEU A 26 -11.00 -6.38 -24.07
CA LEU A 26 -10.53 -5.01 -23.92
C LEU A 26 -9.27 -4.81 -24.75
N THR A 27 -9.37 -3.98 -25.77
CA THR A 27 -8.21 -3.59 -26.59
C THR A 27 -7.72 -2.18 -26.23
N ALA A 28 -6.48 -1.86 -26.57
CA ALA A 28 -5.93 -0.52 -26.33
C ALA A 28 -6.75 0.58 -27.05
N ASP A 29 -7.23 0.30 -28.27
CA ASP A 29 -8.08 1.25 -29.00
C ASP A 29 -9.41 1.50 -28.28
N LYS A 30 -10.12 0.44 -27.88
CA LYS A 30 -11.36 0.53 -27.11
C LYS A 30 -11.17 1.30 -25.80
N PHE A 31 -10.13 0.96 -25.05
CA PHE A 31 -9.82 1.65 -23.80
C PHE A 31 -9.51 3.13 -24.03
N SER A 32 -8.75 3.44 -25.08
CA SER A 32 -8.43 4.81 -25.47
C SER A 32 -9.70 5.62 -25.81
N GLU A 33 -10.63 5.03 -26.56
CA GLU A 33 -11.92 5.67 -26.85
C GLU A 33 -12.69 6.01 -25.56
N TRP A 34 -12.73 5.08 -24.60
CA TRP A 34 -13.41 5.32 -23.31
C TRP A 34 -12.72 6.37 -22.46
N ALA A 35 -11.40 6.35 -22.41
CA ALA A 35 -10.62 7.37 -21.73
C ALA A 35 -10.82 8.75 -22.33
N HIS A 36 -10.79 8.87 -23.68
CA HIS A 36 -11.05 10.13 -24.36
C HIS A 36 -12.49 10.63 -24.14
N ALA A 37 -13.47 9.73 -24.13
CA ALA A 37 -14.86 10.07 -23.82
C ALA A 37 -15.03 10.57 -22.38
N ALA A 38 -14.30 9.99 -21.42
CA ALA A 38 -14.32 10.43 -20.02
C ALA A 38 -13.74 11.83 -19.82
N ASN A 39 -12.86 12.29 -20.71
CA ASN A 39 -12.25 13.63 -20.65
C ASN A 39 -13.29 14.78 -20.80
N ALA A 40 -14.47 14.52 -21.31
CA ALA A 40 -15.53 15.54 -21.43
C ALA A 40 -15.95 16.15 -20.08
N SER A 41 -15.56 15.55 -18.95
CA SER A 41 -15.92 15.96 -17.61
C SER A 41 -14.75 16.47 -16.75
N GLY A 42 -13.52 16.54 -17.26
CA GLY A 42 -12.36 16.98 -16.48
C GLY A 42 -11.05 16.96 -17.25
N ASP A 43 -10.00 17.45 -16.61
CA ASP A 43 -8.67 17.61 -17.20
C ASP A 43 -7.73 16.42 -16.95
N LEU A 44 -8.05 15.56 -15.99
CA LEU A 44 -7.21 14.44 -15.58
C LEU A 44 -8.00 13.13 -15.50
N ILE A 45 -7.36 12.05 -15.93
CA ILE A 45 -7.81 10.69 -15.70
C ILE A 45 -6.74 9.98 -14.88
N ASN A 46 -7.10 9.59 -13.66
CA ASN A 46 -6.20 8.91 -12.74
C ASN A 46 -6.52 7.41 -12.74
N LEU A 47 -5.58 6.61 -13.19
CA LEU A 47 -5.65 5.15 -13.13
C LEU A 47 -4.83 4.67 -11.94
N PHE A 48 -5.46 3.89 -11.06
CA PHE A 48 -4.82 3.29 -9.90
C PHE A 48 -5.18 1.82 -9.83
N MET A 49 -4.20 0.98 -9.70
CA MET A 49 -4.35 -0.46 -9.51
C MET A 49 -3.10 -1.02 -8.87
N ASP A 50 -3.22 -2.22 -8.31
CA ASP A 50 -2.11 -2.92 -7.69
C ASP A 50 -1.09 -3.37 -8.73
N TYR A 51 0.18 -3.39 -8.38
CA TYR A 51 1.26 -3.78 -9.29
C TYR A 51 1.12 -5.24 -9.74
N GLU A 52 0.69 -6.11 -8.83
CA GLU A 52 0.42 -7.53 -9.08
C GLU A 52 -0.71 -7.77 -10.07
N THR A 53 -1.48 -6.74 -10.43
CA THR A 53 -2.37 -6.81 -11.59
C THR A 53 -1.64 -7.35 -12.82
N PHE A 54 -0.39 -6.91 -13.03
CA PHE A 54 0.41 -7.27 -14.21
C PHE A 54 1.33 -8.46 -13.92
N GLY A 55 0.89 -9.66 -14.25
CA GLY A 55 1.67 -10.88 -14.16
C GLY A 55 1.20 -11.85 -13.08
N GLU A 56 0.38 -11.42 -12.12
CA GLU A 56 -0.19 -12.28 -11.09
C GLU A 56 -1.71 -12.41 -11.23
N HIS A 57 -2.46 -11.30 -11.26
CA HIS A 57 -3.91 -11.34 -11.49
C HIS A 57 -4.25 -11.43 -12.98
N GLN A 58 -3.54 -10.68 -13.81
CA GLN A 58 -3.62 -10.73 -15.26
C GLN A 58 -2.31 -11.33 -15.82
N TRP A 59 -2.36 -12.59 -16.18
CA TRP A 59 -1.21 -13.35 -16.66
C TRP A 59 -0.85 -12.97 -18.10
N GLU A 60 0.36 -13.28 -18.53
CA GLU A 60 0.82 -13.08 -19.92
C GLU A 60 -0.19 -13.65 -20.93
N SER A 61 -0.74 -14.85 -20.66
CA SER A 61 -1.71 -15.52 -21.52
C SER A 61 -3.02 -14.76 -21.73
N THR A 62 -3.34 -13.78 -20.87
CA THR A 62 -4.52 -12.91 -21.06
C THR A 62 -4.29 -11.83 -22.12
N GLY A 63 -3.03 -11.59 -22.52
CA GLY A 63 -2.66 -10.51 -23.43
C GLY A 63 -2.45 -9.16 -22.75
N ILE A 64 -2.42 -9.10 -21.40
CA ILE A 64 -2.30 -7.84 -20.65
C ILE A 64 -1.03 -7.07 -21.01
N PHE A 65 0.10 -7.76 -21.21
CA PHE A 65 1.37 -7.08 -21.54
C PHE A 65 1.34 -6.48 -22.94
N ALA A 66 0.75 -7.17 -23.92
CA ALA A 66 0.57 -6.62 -25.28
C ALA A 66 -0.37 -5.39 -25.26
N PHE A 67 -1.42 -5.45 -24.43
CA PHE A 67 -2.29 -4.30 -24.20
C PHE A 67 -1.52 -3.11 -23.61
N MET A 68 -0.70 -3.34 -22.57
CA MET A 68 0.08 -2.29 -21.91
C MET A 68 1.17 -1.71 -22.83
N GLU A 69 1.76 -2.54 -23.70
CA GLU A 69 2.73 -2.07 -24.71
C GLU A 69 2.08 -1.15 -25.75
N ALA A 70 0.89 -1.51 -26.20
CA ALA A 70 0.17 -0.73 -27.22
C ALA A 70 -0.50 0.55 -26.67
N LEU A 71 -0.94 0.51 -25.41
CA LEU A 71 -1.77 1.56 -24.83
C LEU A 71 -1.17 2.98 -24.91
N PRO A 72 0.11 3.22 -24.58
CA PRO A 72 0.68 4.56 -24.64
C PRO A 72 0.64 5.16 -26.04
N GLU A 73 1.00 4.38 -27.05
CA GLU A 73 0.97 4.85 -28.44
C GLU A 73 -0.46 5.19 -28.88
N VAL A 74 -1.41 4.30 -28.59
CA VAL A 74 -2.81 4.49 -29.00
C VAL A 74 -3.42 5.71 -28.33
N MET A 75 -3.18 5.89 -27.03
CA MET A 75 -3.65 7.05 -26.26
C MET A 75 -3.13 8.37 -26.82
N LEU A 76 -1.88 8.41 -27.25
CA LEU A 76 -1.22 9.63 -27.73
C LEU A 76 -1.51 9.97 -29.22
N ARG A 77 -2.22 9.10 -29.94
CA ARG A 77 -2.68 9.40 -31.32
C ARG A 77 -3.66 10.58 -31.34
N THR A 78 -4.42 10.77 -30.28
CA THR A 78 -5.34 11.90 -30.17
C THR A 78 -4.60 13.12 -29.64
N PRO A 79 -4.54 14.23 -30.39
CA PRO A 79 -3.87 15.45 -29.93
C PRO A 79 -4.51 16.00 -28.65
N GLY A 80 -3.65 16.55 -27.77
CA GLY A 80 -4.09 17.15 -26.52
C GLY A 80 -4.03 16.21 -25.31
N PHE A 81 -3.75 14.92 -25.50
CA PHE A 81 -3.53 13.96 -24.41
C PHE A 81 -2.03 13.77 -24.14
N ALA A 82 -1.66 13.61 -22.89
CA ALA A 82 -0.31 13.33 -22.44
C ALA A 82 -0.33 12.50 -21.17
N PHE A 83 0.68 11.64 -20.99
CA PHE A 83 0.97 11.04 -19.70
C PHE A 83 1.77 12.03 -18.87
N ILE A 84 1.38 12.21 -17.62
CA ILE A 84 2.07 13.10 -16.68
C ILE A 84 2.23 12.39 -15.33
N THR A 85 3.24 12.81 -14.59
CA THR A 85 3.45 12.33 -13.22
C THR A 85 2.48 13.00 -12.24
N PRO A 86 2.24 12.42 -11.05
CA PRO A 86 1.46 13.08 -9.99
C PRO A 86 2.01 14.46 -9.60
N SER A 87 3.33 14.63 -9.62
CA SER A 87 3.97 15.94 -9.32
C SER A 87 3.66 16.97 -10.39
N GLU A 88 3.70 16.59 -11.67
CA GLU A 88 3.31 17.48 -12.77
C GLU A 88 1.83 17.83 -12.72
N ALA A 89 0.96 16.85 -12.37
CA ALA A 89 -0.46 17.10 -12.19
C ALA A 89 -0.69 18.13 -11.07
N ALA A 90 -0.04 17.96 -9.92
CA ALA A 90 -0.15 18.88 -8.79
C ALA A 90 0.39 20.29 -9.10
N ALA A 91 1.36 20.41 -10.01
CA ALA A 91 1.90 21.70 -10.43
C ALA A 91 1.06 22.42 -11.50
N ARG A 92 0.31 21.67 -12.32
CA ARG A 92 -0.44 22.21 -13.47
C ARG A 92 -1.89 22.55 -13.15
N PHE A 93 -2.51 21.79 -12.26
CA PHE A 93 -3.95 21.87 -12.02
C PHE A 93 -4.25 22.33 -10.60
N GLU A 94 -5.13 23.32 -10.50
CA GLU A 94 -5.61 23.79 -9.21
C GLU A 94 -6.57 22.77 -8.57
N PRO A 95 -6.60 22.69 -7.22
CA PRO A 95 -7.60 21.88 -6.53
C PRO A 95 -9.03 22.34 -6.84
N VAL A 96 -9.87 21.41 -7.23
CA VAL A 96 -11.28 21.69 -7.61
C VAL A 96 -12.24 21.65 -6.42
N ALA A 97 -11.86 20.98 -5.33
CA ALA A 97 -12.68 20.85 -4.11
C ALA A 97 -11.84 20.42 -2.93
N SER A 98 -12.40 20.56 -1.73
CA SER A 98 -11.88 19.92 -0.51
C SER A 98 -12.59 18.59 -0.31
N LEU A 99 -11.81 17.57 0.09
CA LEU A 99 -12.34 16.25 0.46
C LEU A 99 -12.05 16.02 1.94
N ASP A 100 -13.09 15.72 2.70
CA ASP A 100 -12.99 15.23 4.06
C ASP A 100 -13.14 13.72 4.09
N VAL A 101 -12.27 13.04 4.85
CA VAL A 101 -12.32 11.60 5.09
C VAL A 101 -12.40 11.40 6.61
N PRO A 102 -13.62 11.49 7.19
CA PRO A 102 -13.80 11.57 8.65
C PRO A 102 -13.51 10.26 9.39
N HIS A 103 -13.41 9.14 8.67
CA HIS A 103 -13.18 7.82 9.24
C HIS A 103 -12.00 7.14 8.55
N PHE A 104 -11.25 6.36 9.32
CA PHE A 104 -10.25 5.46 8.75
C PHE A 104 -10.93 4.43 7.85
N MET A 105 -10.39 4.24 6.67
CA MET A 105 -10.87 3.24 5.73
C MET A 105 -9.69 2.59 5.01
N SER A 106 -9.89 1.37 4.58
CA SER A 106 -8.94 0.63 3.76
C SER A 106 -9.66 -0.15 2.66
N TRP A 107 -8.92 -0.78 1.79
CA TRP A 107 -9.45 -1.73 0.81
C TRP A 107 -9.52 -3.16 1.36
N ALA A 108 -8.87 -3.44 2.49
CA ALA A 108 -8.75 -4.78 3.04
C ALA A 108 -10.04 -5.24 3.73
N ASP A 109 -10.31 -6.51 3.58
CA ASP A 109 -11.40 -7.26 4.18
C ASP A 109 -12.81 -6.72 3.86
N ALA A 110 -13.83 -7.35 4.37
CA ALA A 110 -15.22 -6.91 4.19
C ALA A 110 -15.53 -5.62 4.96
N GLU A 111 -14.87 -5.43 6.10
CA GLU A 111 -15.07 -4.27 6.98
C GLU A 111 -14.55 -2.95 6.39
N ARG A 112 -13.56 -3.00 5.50
CA ARG A 112 -12.95 -1.81 4.90
C ARG A 112 -12.40 -0.80 5.90
N ASP A 113 -11.97 -1.28 7.06
CA ASP A 113 -11.39 -0.52 8.16
C ASP A 113 -9.90 -0.86 8.38
N LEU A 114 -9.35 -0.66 9.57
CA LEU A 114 -7.96 -0.95 9.92
C LEU A 114 -7.79 -2.30 10.63
N THR A 115 -8.82 -3.09 10.83
CA THR A 115 -8.74 -4.31 11.63
C THR A 115 -7.88 -5.42 11.02
N ALA A 116 -7.56 -5.35 9.74
CA ALA A 116 -6.55 -6.21 9.12
C ALA A 116 -5.15 -6.01 9.71
N TRP A 117 -4.83 -4.81 10.22
CA TRP A 117 -3.52 -4.45 10.80
C TRP A 117 -3.56 -4.16 12.30
N LEU A 118 -4.73 -3.81 12.85
CA LEU A 118 -4.94 -3.38 14.25
C LEU A 118 -6.11 -4.11 14.91
N GLY A 119 -6.42 -5.32 14.47
CA GLY A 119 -7.60 -6.06 14.88
C GLY A 119 -7.41 -6.95 16.12
N ASN A 120 -6.18 -7.12 16.62
CA ASN A 120 -5.89 -7.94 17.78
C ASN A 120 -4.76 -7.37 18.65
N ASP A 121 -4.60 -7.93 19.85
CA ASP A 121 -3.63 -7.44 20.84
C ASP A 121 -2.18 -7.56 20.37
N MET A 122 -1.82 -8.59 19.61
CA MET A 122 -0.46 -8.74 19.05
C MET A 122 -0.12 -7.61 18.08
N GLN A 123 -1.05 -7.28 17.20
CA GLN A 123 -0.90 -6.19 16.24
C GLN A 123 -0.76 -4.85 16.96
N ASN A 124 -1.60 -4.60 17.94
CA ASN A 124 -1.60 -3.37 18.72
C ASN A 124 -0.31 -3.23 19.54
N ASP A 125 0.13 -4.28 20.24
CA ASP A 125 1.40 -4.26 20.97
C ASP A 125 2.61 -4.03 20.05
N ALA A 126 2.65 -4.70 18.91
CA ALA A 126 3.74 -4.57 17.96
C ALA A 126 3.86 -3.13 17.41
N ILE A 127 2.73 -2.53 16.99
CA ILE A 127 2.74 -1.17 16.44
C ILE A 127 3.06 -0.12 17.51
N GLU A 128 2.48 -0.25 18.70
CA GLU A 128 2.82 0.63 19.82
C GLU A 128 4.29 0.54 20.19
N SER A 129 4.83 -0.68 20.23
CA SER A 129 6.22 -0.91 20.61
C SER A 129 7.21 -0.29 19.62
N VAL A 130 6.97 -0.36 18.30
CA VAL A 130 7.85 0.29 17.32
C VAL A 130 7.73 1.81 17.37
N TYR A 131 6.54 2.37 17.59
CA TYR A 131 6.36 3.80 17.69
C TYR A 131 6.92 4.40 18.99
N ARG A 132 6.94 3.66 20.09
CA ARG A 132 7.64 4.09 21.33
C ARG A 132 9.11 4.40 21.12
N LEU A 133 9.74 3.81 20.12
CA LEU A 133 11.16 4.05 19.78
C LEU A 133 11.41 5.33 18.98
N GLU A 134 10.37 5.98 18.47
CA GLU A 134 10.47 7.13 17.54
C GLU A 134 11.42 8.23 18.05
N LYS A 135 11.23 8.66 19.30
CA LYS A 135 12.01 9.75 19.89
C LYS A 135 13.50 9.37 20.00
N ALA A 136 13.80 8.15 20.44
CA ALA A 136 15.17 7.66 20.57
C ALA A 136 15.83 7.53 19.20
N VAL A 137 15.12 6.94 18.23
CA VAL A 137 15.61 6.80 16.85
C VAL A 137 15.95 8.16 16.23
N LYS A 138 15.03 9.12 16.31
CA LYS A 138 15.25 10.47 15.77
C LYS A 138 16.40 11.22 16.46
N ALA A 139 16.59 10.98 17.74
CA ALA A 139 17.68 11.58 18.52
C ALA A 139 19.09 11.09 18.12
N THR A 140 19.22 9.88 17.52
CA THR A 140 20.51 9.39 17.05
C THR A 140 21.08 10.21 15.90
N GLY A 141 20.23 10.82 15.07
CA GLY A 141 20.64 11.48 13.83
C GLY A 141 21.24 10.51 12.77
N ASP A 142 21.26 9.21 13.04
CA ASP A 142 21.82 8.21 12.15
C ASP A 142 20.82 7.78 11.06
N PRO A 143 21.13 8.01 9.77
CA PRO A 143 20.25 7.62 8.67
C PRO A 143 20.02 6.11 8.57
N GLY A 144 21.00 5.28 9.00
CA GLY A 144 20.89 3.82 9.02
C GLY A 144 19.87 3.35 10.05
N VAL A 145 19.97 3.88 11.26
CA VAL A 145 19.02 3.63 12.36
C VAL A 145 17.60 4.06 11.96
N LEU A 146 17.47 5.27 11.39
CA LEU A 146 16.18 5.78 10.93
C LEU A 146 15.59 4.89 9.81
N ARG A 147 16.41 4.41 8.89
CA ARG A 147 15.97 3.51 7.81
C ARG A 147 15.50 2.17 8.36
N THR A 148 16.19 1.59 9.33
CA THR A 148 15.80 0.33 9.98
C THR A 148 14.46 0.49 10.68
N TRP A 149 14.29 1.56 11.47
CA TRP A 149 13.03 1.86 12.12
C TRP A 149 11.86 2.03 11.14
N ARG A 150 12.08 2.72 10.02
CA ARG A 150 11.06 2.85 8.96
C ARG A 150 10.68 1.51 8.32
N ARG A 151 11.65 0.60 8.13
CA ARG A 151 11.37 -0.74 7.60
C ARG A 151 10.54 -1.59 8.57
N LEU A 152 10.72 -1.42 9.86
CA LEU A 152 9.91 -2.07 10.88
C LEU A 152 8.45 -1.59 10.90
N GLN A 153 8.12 -0.49 10.23
CA GLN A 153 6.78 0.04 10.10
C GLN A 153 6.07 -0.40 8.81
N THR A 154 6.67 -1.29 8.02
CA THR A 154 6.01 -1.85 6.83
C THR A 154 4.73 -2.56 7.26
N SER A 155 3.61 -2.23 6.60
CA SER A 155 2.27 -2.70 6.96
C SER A 155 2.14 -4.21 7.00
N ASP A 156 2.87 -4.92 6.12
CA ASP A 156 2.86 -6.37 6.04
C ASP A 156 3.25 -7.06 7.35
N HIS A 157 4.17 -6.48 8.12
CA HIS A 157 4.54 -7.05 9.43
C HIS A 157 3.33 -7.20 10.35
N PHE A 158 2.46 -6.20 10.37
CA PHE A 158 1.25 -6.22 11.21
C PHE A 158 0.15 -7.07 10.56
N TYR A 159 0.03 -7.04 9.24
CA TYR A 159 -0.91 -7.86 8.48
C TYR A 159 -0.67 -9.36 8.70
N TYR A 160 0.57 -9.81 8.76
CA TYR A 160 0.94 -11.20 9.02
C TYR A 160 0.55 -11.69 10.42
N MET A 161 0.31 -10.78 11.37
CA MET A 161 -0.18 -11.07 12.72
C MET A 161 -1.72 -11.12 12.81
N SER A 162 -2.44 -10.89 11.71
CA SER A 162 -3.90 -10.93 11.68
C SER A 162 -4.40 -12.33 11.99
N THR A 163 -5.42 -12.42 12.82
CA THR A 163 -6.12 -13.68 13.16
C THR A 163 -7.37 -13.91 12.32
N LYS A 164 -7.58 -13.12 11.26
CA LYS A 164 -8.74 -13.19 10.37
C LYS A 164 -8.61 -14.27 9.27
N TRP A 165 -7.60 -15.10 9.27
CA TRP A 165 -7.29 -16.08 8.23
C TRP A 165 -8.47 -16.97 7.81
N PHE A 166 -9.42 -17.19 8.73
CA PHE A 166 -10.54 -18.08 8.49
C PHE A 166 -11.84 -17.35 8.09
N SER A 167 -11.88 -16.03 8.21
CA SER A 167 -13.09 -15.24 7.94
C SER A 167 -13.13 -14.63 6.54
N ASP A 168 -11.96 -14.25 5.98
CA ASP A 168 -11.81 -13.58 4.68
C ASP A 168 -11.09 -14.43 3.63
N GLY A 169 -11.12 -15.76 3.78
CA GLY A 169 -10.44 -16.69 2.89
C GLY A 169 -8.92 -16.67 3.06
N ASP A 170 -8.22 -17.11 2.03
CA ASP A 170 -6.77 -17.31 2.10
C ASP A 170 -5.94 -16.01 1.89
N VAL A 171 -6.58 -14.86 1.76
CA VAL A 171 -5.87 -13.60 1.44
C VAL A 171 -4.82 -13.26 2.50
N HIS A 172 -5.15 -13.40 3.80
CA HIS A 172 -4.22 -13.15 4.90
C HIS A 172 -3.07 -14.18 4.99
N SER A 173 -3.26 -15.38 4.44
CA SER A 173 -2.24 -16.42 4.46
C SER A 173 -1.41 -16.46 3.18
N TYR A 174 -1.94 -15.97 2.07
CA TYR A 174 -1.36 -16.14 0.73
C TYR A 174 0.06 -15.59 0.62
N PHE A 175 0.30 -14.39 1.11
CA PHE A 175 1.63 -13.75 1.09
C PHE A 175 2.40 -13.89 2.40
N ASN A 176 1.85 -14.59 3.38
CA ASN A 176 2.43 -14.70 4.71
C ASN A 176 3.56 -15.73 4.71
N PRO A 177 4.81 -15.33 5.02
CA PRO A 177 5.94 -16.27 5.08
C PRO A 177 5.95 -17.10 6.37
N TYR A 178 5.06 -16.84 7.32
CA TYR A 178 4.99 -17.51 8.62
C TYR A 178 3.90 -18.57 8.63
N GLY A 179 4.10 -19.63 9.42
CA GLY A 179 3.13 -20.70 9.57
C GLY A 179 1.90 -20.29 10.38
N THR A 180 2.03 -19.32 11.26
CA THR A 180 0.94 -18.79 12.08
C THR A 180 1.11 -17.28 12.35
N PRO A 181 0.03 -16.55 12.70
CA PRO A 181 0.12 -15.17 13.18
C PRO A 181 1.00 -14.99 14.43
N TYR A 182 1.06 -16.00 15.27
CA TYR A 182 1.89 -16.02 16.47
C TYR A 182 3.38 -16.07 16.14
N ASP A 183 3.76 -16.86 15.12
CA ASP A 183 5.14 -16.91 14.63
C ASP A 183 5.56 -15.55 14.07
N ALA A 184 4.67 -14.89 13.34
CA ALA A 184 4.91 -13.54 12.83
C ALA A 184 5.17 -12.54 13.96
N TYR A 185 4.33 -12.56 14.99
CA TYR A 185 4.46 -11.70 16.17
C TYR A 185 5.76 -11.97 16.93
N ILE A 186 6.06 -13.24 17.24
CA ILE A 186 7.29 -13.61 17.98
C ILE A 186 8.54 -13.16 17.21
N ASN A 187 8.59 -13.42 15.90
CA ASN A 187 9.74 -13.02 15.09
C ASN A 187 9.87 -11.50 15.03
N TYR A 188 8.77 -10.79 14.84
CA TYR A 188 8.79 -9.32 14.79
C TYR A 188 9.28 -8.72 16.10
N MET A 189 8.75 -9.18 17.24
CA MET A 189 9.13 -8.68 18.56
C MET A 189 10.58 -8.99 18.90
N ASN A 190 11.11 -10.14 18.46
CA ASN A 190 12.54 -10.47 18.62
C ASN A 190 13.43 -9.49 17.82
N VAL A 191 13.07 -9.19 16.58
CA VAL A 191 13.80 -8.21 15.77
C VAL A 191 13.71 -6.81 16.38
N LEU A 192 12.56 -6.43 16.88
CA LEU A 192 12.35 -5.14 17.55
C LEU A 192 13.14 -5.02 18.85
N ALA A 193 13.23 -6.11 19.62
CA ALA A 193 14.05 -6.17 20.84
C ALA A 193 15.54 -6.01 20.52
N ASP A 194 16.05 -6.69 19.49
CA ASP A 194 17.44 -6.53 19.02
C ASP A 194 17.72 -5.09 18.56
N PHE A 195 16.80 -4.52 17.79
CA PHE A 195 16.90 -3.12 17.36
C PHE A 195 16.94 -2.15 18.55
N ARG A 196 16.15 -2.39 19.59
CA ARG A 196 16.16 -1.60 20.83
C ARG A 196 17.51 -1.68 21.52
N LEU A 197 18.08 -2.87 21.65
CA LEU A 197 19.44 -3.04 22.22
C LEU A 197 20.49 -2.26 21.42
N THR A 198 20.38 -2.26 20.11
CA THR A 198 21.25 -1.47 19.24
C THR A 198 21.13 0.04 19.49
N LEU A 199 19.90 0.54 19.67
CA LEU A 199 19.64 1.94 20.02
C LEU A 199 20.22 2.32 21.39
N ASP A 200 20.05 1.46 22.39
CA ASP A 200 20.56 1.69 23.75
C ASP A 200 22.11 1.72 23.76
N ALA A 201 22.74 0.90 22.93
CA ALA A 201 24.19 0.90 22.77
C ALA A 201 24.73 2.13 22.02
N ALA A 202 23.95 2.66 21.06
CA ALA A 202 24.32 3.84 20.27
C ALA A 202 24.04 5.16 20.98
N SER A 203 23.18 5.17 22.02
CA SER A 203 22.88 6.36 22.82
C SER A 203 23.84 6.39 24.01
N PRO A 204 24.72 7.40 24.14
CA PRO A 204 25.42 7.65 25.38
C PRO A 204 24.45 8.25 26.40
N LEU A 205 23.51 7.46 26.90
CA LEU A 205 22.64 7.88 27.97
C LEU A 205 23.41 7.87 29.31
N ASP A 206 23.34 9.01 29.98
CA ASP A 206 23.77 9.22 31.36
C ASP A 206 23.33 8.02 32.24
N PRO A 207 24.23 7.41 33.03
CA PRO A 207 23.92 6.27 33.88
C PRO A 207 22.69 6.45 34.80
N GLY A 208 22.31 7.70 35.10
CA GLY A 208 21.12 8.03 35.89
C GLY A 208 19.76 7.79 35.20
N THR A 209 19.73 7.73 33.89
CA THR A 209 18.47 7.58 33.13
C THR A 209 18.10 6.09 32.86
N LYS A 210 19.08 5.19 32.99
CA LYS A 210 18.87 3.75 32.78
C LYS A 210 17.97 3.08 33.81
N SER A 211 17.89 3.63 35.02
CA SER A 211 17.09 3.05 36.12
C SER A 211 15.58 3.36 35.97
N ALA A 212 15.22 4.51 35.41
CA ALA A 212 13.81 4.94 35.32
C ALA A 212 13.02 4.23 34.21
N VAL A 213 13.68 3.66 33.20
CA VAL A 213 13.05 2.96 32.07
C VAL A 213 12.76 1.48 32.42
N LEU A 214 13.50 0.92 33.36
CA LEU A 214 13.33 -0.48 33.82
C LEU A 214 12.21 -0.63 34.87
N GLU A 215 11.77 0.45 35.51
CA GLU A 215 10.70 0.43 36.53
C GLU A 215 9.29 0.70 35.96
N SER A 216 9.16 0.97 34.67
CA SER A 216 7.89 1.24 33.98
C SER A 216 7.51 0.21 32.91
N ALA A 217 8.12 -0.99 32.95
CA ALA A 217 7.83 -2.10 32.04
C ALA A 217 7.01 -3.20 32.73
#